data_5acf33da06866fc816f350e81e518dc7
#
_entry.id   5acf33da06866fc816f350e81e518dc7
#
_cell.length_a   1.000
_cell.length_b   1.000
_cell.length_c   1.000
_cell.angle_alpha   90.00
_cell.angle_beta   90.00
_cell.angle_gamma   90.00
#
_symmetry.space_group_name_H-M   'P 1'
#
loop_
_entity.id
_entity.type
_entity.pdbx_description
1 polymer ?
#
loop_
_entity_poly.entity_id
_entity_poly.type
_entity_poly.pdbx_seq_one_letter_code
_entity_poly.pdbx_strand_id
1 'polypeptide(L)'
;DSIAVYPPYNLNDMMTEKIVDSSRKLALALGTKGLVNIQYLIWENELYVIEVNPRASRTVPYISKVTGVPMVDVAARVMLGAPLRSLGYGTGLHPIPPYYAVKVPVFSFEKLGDVNAYLGPEMKSTGEVLGLGKTMQEALFKGLTSAGMVVGQHPDGRHGVFVSVDTHDLGEIVSLAKKLDDLHFALYATEETAAAIARLGIDVVTVDGIRESDHAFALLESGCIDYIVYTGALKDATMDDYIALHRRALQLGIPCFTSLDTANALADIIASRYNERNTELVDINHMRTERQSLKFAKMQATGDDYIYVENFDGHITCPESLCIPLCSRHRGIGGYGIVLIEHSDVADAKMRVFNRDGSAGGMGGNAIRCVAKYLYDNGIVPRDDLTIEAGGLVHRLHLYTRFGTAGLVTVDMGKPAFEPANVPVTLAGPRVIDRPVTIAGGEYRITCLSMGNPHCVVFADRVDEVDVARLGPQFEHADIFPARTNTEFIHVVNRTTIKMRVWERGNGETRACGT
;
A
#
# COMPACT_ATOMS: atom_id res chain seq x y z
N ASP A 1 -6.71 11.75 26.15
CA ASP A 1 -7.15 10.47 25.53
C ASP A 1 -7.06 10.56 24.03
N SER A 2 -6.40 9.59 23.38
CA SER A 2 -6.18 9.60 21.93
C SER A 2 -6.18 8.18 21.36
N ILE A 3 -6.50 8.06 20.08
CA ILE A 3 -6.29 6.85 19.32
C ILE A 3 -4.78 6.71 19.07
N ALA A 4 -4.23 5.53 19.32
CA ALA A 4 -2.83 5.23 19.03
C ALA A 4 -2.70 4.10 18.03
N VAL A 5 -1.77 4.25 17.07
CA VAL A 5 -1.52 3.28 16.00
C VAL A 5 -0.10 2.74 16.11
N TYR A 6 0.07 1.44 15.95
CA TYR A 6 1.36 0.77 15.85
C TYR A 6 1.34 -0.26 14.71
N PRO A 7 2.35 -0.31 13.82
CA PRO A 7 3.51 0.57 13.75
C PRO A 7 3.12 2.03 13.42
N PRO A 8 4.04 2.98 13.65
CA PRO A 8 3.79 4.39 13.35
C PRO A 8 3.36 4.59 11.89
N TYR A 9 2.39 5.46 11.68
CA TYR A 9 1.90 5.83 10.36
C TYR A 9 2.65 7.08 9.85
N ASN A 10 3.04 7.07 8.56
CA ASN A 10 3.72 8.19 7.90
C ASN A 10 5.06 8.65 8.50
N LEU A 11 5.79 7.80 9.23
CA LEU A 11 7.16 8.09 9.61
C LEU A 11 8.13 7.61 8.53
N ASN A 12 8.98 8.50 8.04
CA ASN A 12 10.10 8.14 7.17
C ASN A 12 11.31 7.66 7.98
N ASP A 13 12.26 7.00 7.30
CA ASP A 13 13.42 6.41 7.94
C ASP A 13 14.30 7.47 8.63
N MET A 14 14.48 8.64 8.03
CA MET A 14 15.28 9.73 8.59
C MET A 14 14.69 10.23 9.91
N MET A 15 13.37 10.38 10.00
CA MET A 15 12.71 10.79 11.24
C MET A 15 12.77 9.68 12.28
N THR A 16 12.62 8.44 11.87
CA THR A 16 12.78 7.27 12.75
C THR A 16 14.18 7.21 13.36
N GLU A 17 15.23 7.45 12.57
CA GLU A 17 16.62 7.53 13.07
C GLU A 17 16.80 8.69 14.05
N LYS A 18 16.26 9.88 13.77
CA LYS A 18 16.29 11.03 14.69
C LYS A 18 15.62 10.67 16.05
N ILE A 19 14.47 10.00 16.02
CA ILE A 19 13.75 9.57 17.23
C ILE A 19 14.60 8.56 18.02
N VAL A 20 15.16 7.56 17.35
CA VAL A 20 15.99 6.53 18.00
C VAL A 20 17.23 7.13 18.65
N ASP A 21 17.96 8.00 17.94
CA ASP A 21 19.16 8.64 18.46
C ASP A 21 18.84 9.57 19.64
N SER A 22 17.78 10.37 19.54
CA SER A 22 17.30 11.25 20.62
C SER A 22 16.89 10.45 21.85
N SER A 23 16.14 9.36 21.65
CA SER A 23 15.71 8.46 22.74
C SER A 23 16.90 7.83 23.45
N ARG A 24 17.89 7.37 22.67
CA ARG A 24 19.13 6.80 23.20
C ARG A 24 19.91 7.82 24.05
N LYS A 25 20.08 9.04 23.55
CA LYS A 25 20.79 10.13 24.26
C LYS A 25 20.08 10.48 25.58
N LEU A 26 18.77 10.64 25.54
CA LEU A 26 17.95 10.97 26.72
C LEU A 26 18.00 9.86 27.78
N ALA A 27 17.80 8.61 27.37
CA ALA A 27 17.81 7.48 28.30
C ALA A 27 19.18 7.28 28.96
N LEU A 28 20.28 7.46 28.20
CA LEU A 28 21.64 7.37 28.73
C LEU A 28 21.97 8.54 29.68
N ALA A 29 21.59 9.78 29.32
CA ALA A 29 21.83 10.95 30.16
C ALA A 29 21.07 10.87 31.50
N LEU A 30 19.88 10.29 31.49
CA LEU A 30 19.08 10.05 32.71
C LEU A 30 19.52 8.82 33.52
N GLY A 31 20.43 8.01 33.00
CA GLY A 31 20.85 6.76 33.64
C GLY A 31 19.71 5.76 33.81
N THR A 32 18.75 5.75 32.90
CA THR A 32 17.52 4.96 33.02
C THR A 32 17.81 3.46 33.05
N LYS A 33 17.25 2.76 34.03
CA LYS A 33 17.23 1.29 34.08
C LYS A 33 15.78 0.80 34.11
N GLY A 34 15.44 -0.07 33.17
CA GLY A 34 14.07 -0.56 33.02
C GLY A 34 13.31 0.21 31.93
N LEU A 35 12.10 0.67 32.24
CA LEU A 35 11.22 1.34 31.28
C LEU A 35 11.40 2.86 31.28
N VAL A 36 11.32 3.44 30.11
CA VAL A 36 11.22 4.87 29.88
C VAL A 36 10.16 5.13 28.81
N ASN A 37 9.32 6.13 29.04
CA ASN A 37 8.38 6.63 28.05
C ASN A 37 8.80 8.05 27.65
N ILE A 38 8.94 8.29 26.35
CA ILE A 38 9.30 9.59 25.81
C ILE A 38 8.21 10.01 24.84
N GLN A 39 7.69 11.22 25.01
CA GLN A 39 6.71 11.80 24.10
C GLN A 39 7.38 12.82 23.21
N TYR A 40 7.17 12.66 21.92
CA TYR A 40 7.67 13.54 20.88
C TYR A 40 6.54 14.20 20.12
N LEU A 41 6.81 15.37 19.59
CA LEU A 41 6.02 16.06 18.58
C LEU A 41 6.89 16.23 17.34
N ILE A 42 6.31 15.94 16.17
CA ILE A 42 6.93 16.22 14.89
C ILE A 42 6.14 17.34 14.23
N TRP A 43 6.82 18.45 13.94
CA TRP A 43 6.22 19.60 13.28
C TRP A 43 7.22 20.19 12.29
N GLU A 44 6.78 20.49 11.08
CA GLU A 44 7.64 20.98 9.99
C GLU A 44 8.94 20.17 9.79
N ASN A 45 8.84 18.83 9.90
CA ASN A 45 9.95 17.88 9.77
C ASN A 45 11.05 18.01 10.87
N GLU A 46 10.74 18.72 11.96
CA GLU A 46 11.59 18.81 13.14
C GLU A 46 11.00 18.01 14.31
N LEU A 47 11.90 17.45 15.13
CA LEU A 47 11.55 16.61 16.28
C LEU A 47 11.64 17.42 17.58
N TYR A 48 10.54 17.48 18.31
CA TYR A 48 10.45 18.14 19.61
C TYR A 48 10.19 17.12 20.71
N VAL A 49 10.87 17.25 21.84
CA VAL A 49 10.63 16.43 23.04
C VAL A 49 9.61 17.15 23.91
N ILE A 50 8.47 16.52 24.15
CA ILE A 50 7.44 17.04 25.06
C ILE A 50 7.81 16.71 26.49
N GLU A 51 7.99 15.40 26.78
CA GLU A 51 8.35 14.93 28.13
C GLU A 51 9.08 13.58 28.08
N VAL A 52 9.82 13.31 29.16
CA VAL A 52 10.52 12.03 29.39
C VAL A 52 10.11 11.48 30.74
N ASN A 53 9.52 10.31 30.76
CA ASN A 53 9.03 9.63 31.96
C ASN A 53 9.83 8.34 32.19
N PRO A 54 10.84 8.29 33.10
CA PRO A 54 11.62 7.09 33.41
C PRO A 54 10.83 6.14 34.32
N ARG A 55 9.71 5.68 33.85
CA ARG A 55 8.77 4.78 34.54
C ARG A 55 7.93 4.01 33.53
N ALA A 56 7.19 3.00 34.00
CA ALA A 56 6.14 2.37 33.23
C ALA A 56 5.05 3.39 32.87
N SER A 57 4.47 3.26 31.68
CA SER A 57 3.36 4.06 31.19
C SER A 57 2.13 3.17 30.94
N ARG A 58 0.96 3.78 30.76
CA ARG A 58 -0.27 3.07 30.38
C ARG A 58 -0.19 2.41 29.01
N THR A 59 0.74 2.84 28.16
CA THR A 59 1.00 2.26 26.85
C THR A 59 1.69 0.88 26.94
N VAL A 60 2.34 0.56 28.05
CA VAL A 60 3.11 -0.68 28.22
C VAL A 60 2.28 -1.94 28.01
N PRO A 61 1.06 -2.12 28.56
CA PRO A 61 0.25 -3.30 28.30
C PRO A 61 -0.11 -3.46 26.82
N TYR A 62 -0.45 -2.36 26.15
CA TYR A 62 -0.74 -2.34 24.73
C TYR A 62 0.48 -2.76 23.90
N ILE A 63 1.62 -2.10 24.08
CA ILE A 63 2.85 -2.39 23.33
C ILE A 63 3.37 -3.80 23.66
N SER A 64 3.27 -4.26 24.90
CA SER A 64 3.65 -5.64 25.26
C SER A 64 2.84 -6.67 24.50
N LYS A 65 1.53 -6.50 24.37
CA LYS A 65 0.67 -7.38 23.58
C LYS A 65 1.03 -7.37 22.10
N VAL A 66 1.15 -6.17 21.53
CA VAL A 66 1.36 -6.00 20.09
C VAL A 66 2.74 -6.46 19.63
N THR A 67 3.78 -6.17 20.41
CA THR A 67 5.15 -6.61 20.12
C THR A 67 5.43 -8.02 20.62
N GLY A 68 4.58 -8.52 21.54
CA GLY A 68 4.78 -9.77 22.26
C GLY A 68 6.01 -9.76 23.16
N VAL A 69 6.58 -8.60 23.47
CA VAL A 69 7.66 -8.43 24.44
C VAL A 69 7.03 -8.27 25.81
N PRO A 70 7.29 -9.14 26.79
CA PRO A 70 6.79 -8.98 28.16
C PRO A 70 7.55 -7.86 28.87
N MET A 71 7.26 -6.60 28.50
CA MET A 71 8.06 -5.43 28.87
C MET A 71 8.24 -5.27 30.38
N VAL A 72 7.20 -5.57 31.17
CA VAL A 72 7.27 -5.45 32.63
C VAL A 72 8.22 -6.49 33.24
N ASP A 73 8.15 -7.76 32.80
CA ASP A 73 9.05 -8.82 33.25
C ASP A 73 10.50 -8.51 32.86
N VAL A 74 10.71 -8.13 31.59
CA VAL A 74 12.05 -7.73 31.10
C VAL A 74 12.60 -6.55 31.88
N ALA A 75 11.80 -5.52 32.13
CA ALA A 75 12.22 -4.35 32.91
C ALA A 75 12.57 -4.72 34.34
N ALA A 76 11.76 -5.54 35.01
CA ALA A 76 12.04 -5.99 36.37
C ALA A 76 13.38 -6.76 36.46
N ARG A 77 13.65 -7.65 35.53
CA ARG A 77 14.94 -8.38 35.47
C ARG A 77 16.13 -7.45 35.21
N VAL A 78 15.97 -6.47 34.33
CA VAL A 78 17.01 -5.46 34.05
C VAL A 78 17.27 -4.59 35.28
N MET A 79 16.24 -4.18 36.01
CA MET A 79 16.38 -3.44 37.26
C MET A 79 17.11 -4.25 38.35
N LEU A 80 16.94 -5.58 38.33
CA LEU A 80 17.65 -6.52 39.22
C LEU A 80 19.08 -6.85 38.74
N GLY A 81 19.53 -6.24 37.62
CA GLY A 81 20.90 -6.35 37.13
C GLY A 81 21.11 -7.34 35.98
N ALA A 82 20.08 -7.98 35.47
CA ALA A 82 20.21 -8.85 34.29
C ALA A 82 20.53 -8.02 33.04
N PRO A 83 21.57 -8.34 32.25
CA PRO A 83 21.84 -7.67 31.01
C PRO A 83 20.75 -8.00 29.96
N LEU A 84 20.31 -7.00 29.20
CA LEU A 84 19.24 -7.16 28.21
C LEU A 84 19.54 -8.28 27.18
N ARG A 85 20.82 -8.44 26.79
CA ARG A 85 21.28 -9.52 25.91
C ARG A 85 21.05 -10.91 26.47
N SER A 86 21.21 -11.10 27.79
CA SER A 86 20.96 -12.42 28.44
C SER A 86 19.48 -12.80 28.44
N LEU A 87 18.59 -11.84 28.20
CA LEU A 87 17.15 -12.01 28.09
C LEU A 87 16.68 -12.21 26.63
N GLY A 88 17.63 -12.29 25.68
CA GLY A 88 17.32 -12.48 24.26
C GLY A 88 16.99 -11.19 23.50
N TYR A 89 17.25 -10.03 24.08
CA TYR A 89 16.99 -8.73 23.44
C TYR A 89 18.30 -8.00 23.11
N GLY A 90 18.31 -7.33 21.94
CA GLY A 90 19.41 -6.50 21.48
C GLY A 90 19.21 -5.01 21.76
N THR A 91 19.93 -4.20 20.99
CA THR A 91 19.80 -2.74 20.95
C THR A 91 19.07 -2.33 19.67
N GLY A 92 18.46 -1.15 19.67
CA GLY A 92 17.71 -0.60 18.53
C GLY A 92 16.22 -0.92 18.60
N LEU A 93 15.54 -0.73 17.48
CA LEU A 93 14.11 -0.98 17.38
C LEU A 93 13.80 -2.47 17.38
N HIS A 94 12.74 -2.84 18.08
CA HIS A 94 12.19 -4.19 17.99
C HIS A 94 11.53 -4.40 16.63
N PRO A 95 11.61 -5.62 16.02
CA PRO A 95 10.95 -5.90 14.76
C PRO A 95 9.46 -5.54 14.77
N ILE A 96 9.01 -4.93 13.68
CA ILE A 96 7.62 -4.53 13.52
C ILE A 96 6.72 -5.77 13.40
N PRO A 97 5.59 -5.86 14.11
CA PRO A 97 4.66 -6.98 13.98
C PRO A 97 3.97 -7.01 12.61
N PRO A 98 3.44 -8.17 12.17
CA PRO A 98 2.82 -8.32 10.85
C PRO A 98 1.44 -7.67 10.70
N TYR A 99 0.93 -7.05 11.74
CA TYR A 99 -0.39 -6.41 11.77
C TYR A 99 -0.30 -4.98 12.27
N TYR A 100 -1.20 -4.15 11.78
CA TYR A 100 -1.48 -2.88 12.42
C TYR A 100 -2.27 -3.12 13.69
N ALA A 101 -1.92 -2.40 14.74
CA ALA A 101 -2.62 -2.42 16.01
C ALA A 101 -3.10 -1.01 16.32
N VAL A 102 -4.36 -0.87 16.59
CA VAL A 102 -4.98 0.42 16.93
C VAL A 102 -5.59 0.31 18.32
N LYS A 103 -5.15 1.19 19.21
CA LYS A 103 -5.72 1.36 20.53
C LYS A 103 -6.76 2.48 20.47
N VAL A 104 -7.99 2.20 20.86
CA VAL A 104 -9.08 3.18 20.90
C VAL A 104 -9.54 3.35 22.35
N PRO A 105 -9.62 4.59 22.88
CA PRO A 105 -10.15 4.84 24.21
C PRO A 105 -11.65 4.58 24.26
N VAL A 106 -12.13 4.06 25.39
CA VAL A 106 -13.55 3.86 25.67
C VAL A 106 -13.97 4.80 26.78
N PHE A 107 -15.10 5.47 26.57
CA PHE A 107 -15.67 6.41 27.53
C PHE A 107 -17.00 5.86 28.08
N SER A 108 -17.30 6.18 29.32
CA SER A 108 -18.55 5.79 29.99
C SER A 108 -19.49 7.00 30.22
N PHE A 109 -19.37 8.03 29.39
CA PHE A 109 -20.18 9.26 29.54
C PHE A 109 -21.69 8.98 29.46
N GLU A 110 -22.10 8.02 28.64
CA GLU A 110 -23.50 7.60 28.50
C GLU A 110 -24.12 7.08 29.80
N LYS A 111 -23.28 6.55 30.71
CA LYS A 111 -23.72 6.01 32.00
C LYS A 111 -23.77 7.05 33.12
N LEU A 112 -23.22 8.22 32.89
CA LEU A 112 -23.02 9.28 33.87
C LEU A 112 -23.64 10.58 33.37
N GLY A 113 -24.94 10.77 33.53
CA GLY A 113 -25.76 11.79 32.87
C GLY A 113 -25.35 13.26 33.09
N ASP A 114 -24.55 13.58 34.13
CA ASP A 114 -24.18 14.95 34.49
C ASP A 114 -22.66 15.23 34.39
N VAL A 115 -21.89 14.36 33.74
CA VAL A 115 -20.44 14.55 33.62
C VAL A 115 -20.09 15.45 32.42
N ASN A 116 -19.14 16.33 32.63
CA ASN A 116 -18.54 17.10 31.53
C ASN A 116 -17.75 16.16 30.59
N ALA A 117 -18.32 15.87 29.43
CA ALA A 117 -17.75 14.98 28.42
C ALA A 117 -16.65 15.64 27.54
N TYR A 118 -16.35 16.91 27.75
CA TYR A 118 -15.28 17.61 27.04
C TYR A 118 -13.92 16.94 27.27
N LEU A 119 -13.21 16.65 26.17
CA LEU A 119 -11.87 16.10 26.21
C LEU A 119 -10.84 17.21 26.34
N GLY A 120 -10.20 17.29 27.48
CA GLY A 120 -9.11 18.20 27.81
C GLY A 120 -7.79 17.44 27.99
N PRO A 121 -6.79 18.07 28.64
CA PRO A 121 -5.51 17.43 28.93
C PRO A 121 -5.63 16.28 29.95
N GLU A 122 -6.75 16.20 30.64
CA GLU A 122 -7.03 15.16 31.61
C GLU A 122 -7.52 13.87 30.97
N MET A 123 -7.17 12.73 31.55
CA MET A 123 -7.66 11.45 31.09
C MET A 123 -9.09 11.19 31.59
N LYS A 124 -10.03 11.02 30.68
CA LYS A 124 -11.44 10.71 30.95
C LYS A 124 -11.89 9.33 30.47
N SER A 125 -11.04 8.61 29.73
CA SER A 125 -11.34 7.25 29.30
C SER A 125 -11.41 6.29 30.49
N THR A 126 -12.39 5.38 30.46
CA THR A 126 -12.61 4.35 31.47
C THR A 126 -12.05 3.00 31.07
N GLY A 127 -11.66 2.84 29.81
CA GLY A 127 -11.07 1.63 29.24
C GLY A 127 -10.39 1.90 27.91
N GLU A 128 -9.81 0.85 27.37
CA GLU A 128 -9.16 0.86 26.05
C GLU A 128 -9.48 -0.45 25.33
N VAL A 129 -9.71 -0.38 24.03
CA VAL A 129 -9.88 -1.55 23.16
C VAL A 129 -8.77 -1.61 22.13
N LEU A 130 -8.50 -2.82 21.65
CA LEU A 130 -7.45 -3.11 20.67
C LEU A 130 -8.09 -3.63 19.38
N GLY A 131 -7.90 -2.89 18.29
CA GLY A 131 -8.19 -3.36 16.94
C GLY A 131 -6.92 -3.87 16.26
N LEU A 132 -6.98 -5.03 15.62
CA LEU A 132 -5.87 -5.64 14.88
C LEU A 132 -6.29 -5.95 13.45
N GLY A 133 -5.47 -5.60 12.48
CA GLY A 133 -5.75 -5.84 11.07
C GLY A 133 -4.49 -5.86 10.22
N LYS A 134 -4.59 -6.43 9.01
CA LYS A 134 -3.50 -6.40 8.01
C LYS A 134 -3.29 -4.99 7.44
N THR A 135 -4.33 -4.16 7.49
CA THR A 135 -4.28 -2.75 7.10
C THR A 135 -4.63 -1.87 8.29
N MET A 136 -4.19 -0.62 8.27
CA MET A 136 -4.54 0.36 9.29
C MET A 136 -6.06 0.58 9.35
N GLN A 137 -6.71 0.66 8.20
CA GLN A 137 -8.16 0.85 8.08
C GLN A 137 -8.94 -0.30 8.72
N GLU A 138 -8.52 -1.55 8.49
CA GLU A 138 -9.13 -2.73 9.13
C GLU A 138 -8.94 -2.70 10.65
N ALA A 139 -7.72 -2.40 11.12
CA ALA A 139 -7.44 -2.32 12.54
C ALA A 139 -8.25 -1.20 13.22
N LEU A 140 -8.35 -0.05 12.57
CA LEU A 140 -9.11 1.10 13.07
C LEU A 140 -10.63 0.80 13.07
N PHE A 141 -11.16 0.19 12.01
CA PHE A 141 -12.55 -0.29 11.96
C PHE A 141 -12.88 -1.17 13.16
N LYS A 142 -12.07 -2.20 13.41
CA LYS A 142 -12.26 -3.13 14.53
C LYS A 142 -12.17 -2.40 15.89
N GLY A 143 -11.21 -1.50 16.03
CA GLY A 143 -11.04 -0.70 17.26
C GLY A 143 -12.23 0.18 17.54
N LEU A 144 -12.71 0.93 16.55
CA LEU A 144 -13.86 1.83 16.69
C LEU A 144 -15.15 1.05 16.99
N THR A 145 -15.41 -0.03 16.23
CA THR A 145 -16.58 -0.89 16.47
C THR A 145 -16.54 -1.53 17.86
N SER A 146 -15.36 -2.00 18.31
CA SER A 146 -15.22 -2.56 19.65
C SER A 146 -15.34 -1.50 20.76
N ALA A 147 -15.09 -0.24 20.46
CA ALA A 147 -15.34 0.88 21.37
C ALA A 147 -16.83 1.31 21.42
N GLY A 148 -17.70 0.64 20.65
CA GLY A 148 -19.14 0.93 20.59
C GLY A 148 -19.53 1.94 19.50
N MET A 149 -18.60 2.39 18.67
CA MET A 149 -18.90 3.32 17.58
C MET A 149 -19.49 2.58 16.38
N VAL A 150 -20.62 3.04 15.87
CA VAL A 150 -21.20 2.54 14.63
C VAL A 150 -20.41 3.13 13.46
N VAL A 151 -19.76 2.28 12.69
CA VAL A 151 -18.99 2.67 11.49
C VAL A 151 -19.70 2.11 10.26
N GLY A 152 -20.10 2.98 9.36
CA GLY A 152 -20.74 2.59 8.11
C GLY A 152 -22.15 3.16 7.94
N GLN A 153 -22.88 2.62 6.98
CA GLN A 153 -24.22 3.09 6.65
C GLN A 153 -25.25 2.65 7.72
N HIS A 154 -26.01 3.59 8.22
CA HIS A 154 -27.19 3.28 9.05
C HIS A 154 -28.21 2.48 8.23
N PRO A 155 -28.86 1.44 8.80
CA PRO A 155 -29.84 0.63 8.09
C PRO A 155 -31.02 1.43 7.51
N ASP A 156 -31.29 2.59 8.07
CA ASP A 156 -32.47 3.42 7.75
C ASP A 156 -32.24 4.40 6.60
N GLY A 157 -31.06 4.36 5.93
CA GLY A 157 -30.78 5.16 4.72
C GLY A 157 -30.59 6.66 4.97
N ARG A 158 -30.33 7.07 6.20
CA ARG A 158 -30.05 8.46 6.58
C ARG A 158 -28.55 8.65 6.68
N HIS A 159 -28.00 9.56 5.90
CA HIS A 159 -26.54 9.76 5.83
C HIS A 159 -26.24 11.24 5.81
N GLY A 160 -26.07 11.82 6.99
CA GLY A 160 -25.72 13.21 7.14
C GLY A 160 -24.52 13.41 8.06
N VAL A 161 -23.69 14.38 7.73
CA VAL A 161 -22.58 14.83 8.58
C VAL A 161 -22.73 16.31 8.88
N PHE A 162 -22.77 16.66 10.16
CA PHE A 162 -22.73 18.05 10.60
C PHE A 162 -21.26 18.46 10.82
N VAL A 163 -20.84 19.54 10.15
CA VAL A 163 -19.45 20.00 10.17
C VAL A 163 -19.37 21.45 10.63
N SER A 164 -18.57 21.72 11.63
CA SER A 164 -18.22 23.06 12.07
C SER A 164 -16.74 23.09 12.44
N VAL A 165 -15.93 23.76 11.62
CA VAL A 165 -14.48 23.79 11.81
C VAL A 165 -14.00 25.20 12.17
N ASP A 166 -12.90 25.26 12.92
CA ASP A 166 -12.22 26.51 13.19
C ASP A 166 -11.73 27.17 11.90
N THR A 167 -11.63 28.51 11.90
CA THR A 167 -11.13 29.28 10.75
C THR A 167 -9.73 28.84 10.30
N HIS A 168 -8.89 28.36 11.21
CA HIS A 168 -7.55 27.81 10.87
C HIS A 168 -7.62 26.47 10.13
N ASP A 169 -8.69 25.72 10.32
CA ASP A 169 -8.87 24.38 9.74
C ASP A 169 -9.64 24.42 8.40
N LEU A 170 -10.11 25.60 7.99
CA LEU A 170 -10.88 25.75 6.74
C LEU A 170 -10.14 25.31 5.47
N GLY A 171 -8.81 25.31 5.49
CA GLY A 171 -8.00 24.78 4.39
C GLY A 171 -8.00 23.26 4.31
N GLU A 172 -8.10 22.59 5.45
CA GLU A 172 -8.02 21.12 5.57
C GLU A 172 -9.38 20.45 5.35
N ILE A 173 -10.50 21.18 5.56
CA ILE A 173 -11.85 20.64 5.38
C ILE A 173 -12.11 20.20 3.93
N VAL A 174 -11.40 20.76 2.96
CA VAL A 174 -11.52 20.45 1.53
C VAL A 174 -11.39 18.95 1.26
N SER A 175 -10.37 18.32 1.86
CA SER A 175 -10.12 16.88 1.68
C SER A 175 -11.25 16.03 2.26
N LEU A 176 -11.71 16.37 3.47
CA LEU A 176 -12.79 15.66 4.14
C LEU A 176 -14.12 15.83 3.42
N ALA A 177 -14.47 17.06 3.04
CA ALA A 177 -15.73 17.38 2.34
C ALA A 177 -15.85 16.57 1.04
N LYS A 178 -14.77 16.52 0.25
CA LYS A 178 -14.75 15.72 -0.98
C LYS A 178 -14.95 14.21 -0.71
N LYS A 179 -14.28 13.66 0.30
CA LYS A 179 -14.44 12.24 0.66
C LYS A 179 -15.88 11.93 1.10
N LEU A 180 -16.49 12.81 1.88
CA LEU A 180 -17.86 12.64 2.35
C LEU A 180 -18.88 12.76 1.20
N ASP A 181 -18.66 13.67 0.27
CA ASP A 181 -19.46 13.81 -0.95
C ASP A 181 -19.34 12.57 -1.85
N ASP A 182 -18.12 12.07 -2.09
CA ASP A 182 -17.86 10.82 -2.82
C ASP A 182 -18.54 9.59 -2.16
N LEU A 183 -18.74 9.64 -0.85
CA LEU A 183 -19.45 8.63 -0.04
C LEU A 183 -20.95 8.88 0.04
N HIS A 184 -21.46 9.92 -0.65
CA HIS A 184 -22.89 10.30 -0.71
C HIS A 184 -23.50 10.72 0.63
N PHE A 185 -22.70 11.34 1.52
CA PHE A 185 -23.23 11.97 2.71
C PHE A 185 -23.85 13.34 2.39
N ALA A 186 -25.00 13.63 2.97
CA ALA A 186 -25.53 14.99 2.99
C ALA A 186 -24.71 15.85 3.97
N LEU A 187 -24.20 16.97 3.51
CA LEU A 187 -23.35 17.86 4.31
C LEU A 187 -24.17 19.00 4.89
N TYR A 188 -24.06 19.19 6.18
CA TYR A 188 -24.62 20.29 6.95
C TYR A 188 -23.49 21.04 7.63
N ALA A 189 -23.39 22.35 7.51
CA ALA A 189 -22.26 23.08 8.06
C ALA A 189 -22.64 24.49 8.52
N THR A 190 -21.90 24.99 9.52
CA THR A 190 -21.99 26.40 9.92
C THR A 190 -21.53 27.32 8.79
N GLU A 191 -21.98 28.59 8.79
CA GLU A 191 -21.86 29.52 7.69
C GLU A 191 -20.47 29.58 7.03
N GLU A 192 -19.41 29.80 7.83
CA GLU A 192 -18.03 29.88 7.32
C GLU A 192 -17.56 28.55 6.72
N THR A 193 -17.88 27.43 7.37
CA THR A 193 -17.54 26.08 6.90
C THR A 193 -18.32 25.74 5.63
N ALA A 194 -19.60 26.06 5.59
CA ALA A 194 -20.47 25.87 4.42
C ALA A 194 -19.96 26.66 3.21
N ALA A 195 -19.56 27.92 3.43
CA ALA A 195 -18.98 28.74 2.37
C ALA A 195 -17.68 28.16 1.81
N ALA A 196 -16.84 27.57 2.66
CA ALA A 196 -15.62 26.89 2.22
C ALA A 196 -15.91 25.62 1.39
N ILE A 197 -16.87 24.80 1.82
CA ILE A 197 -17.30 23.58 1.11
C ILE A 197 -17.97 23.93 -0.23
N ALA A 198 -18.87 24.90 -0.25
CA ALA A 198 -19.59 25.31 -1.47
C ALA A 198 -18.66 25.83 -2.57
N ARG A 199 -17.53 26.45 -2.21
CA ARG A 199 -16.50 26.87 -3.21
C ARG A 199 -15.91 25.69 -4.01
N LEU A 200 -16.05 24.47 -3.51
CA LEU A 200 -15.60 23.25 -4.21
C LEU A 200 -16.65 22.71 -5.18
N GLY A 201 -17.84 23.33 -5.25
CA GLY A 201 -18.97 22.82 -6.02
C GLY A 201 -19.70 21.65 -5.34
N ILE A 202 -19.48 21.45 -4.05
CA ILE A 202 -20.12 20.40 -3.26
C ILE A 202 -21.39 20.98 -2.62
N ASP A 203 -22.50 20.24 -2.70
CA ASP A 203 -23.75 20.64 -2.09
C ASP A 203 -23.67 20.56 -0.56
N VAL A 204 -24.00 21.67 0.10
CA VAL A 204 -23.98 21.77 1.56
C VAL A 204 -25.14 22.63 2.05
N VAL A 205 -25.79 22.17 3.11
CA VAL A 205 -26.86 22.91 3.78
C VAL A 205 -26.26 23.76 4.89
N THR A 206 -26.47 25.08 4.81
CA THR A 206 -26.02 25.97 5.87
C THR A 206 -26.90 25.86 7.10
N VAL A 207 -26.28 25.72 8.25
CA VAL A 207 -26.92 25.65 9.58
C VAL A 207 -26.48 26.85 10.41
N ASP A 208 -27.41 27.52 11.05
CA ASP A 208 -27.11 28.64 11.93
C ASP A 208 -26.19 28.22 13.07
N GLY A 209 -25.42 29.15 13.58
CA GLY A 209 -24.57 28.94 14.76
C GLY A 209 -25.42 28.49 15.97
N ILE A 210 -24.83 27.66 16.84
CA ILE A 210 -25.53 27.05 18.00
C ILE A 210 -26.17 28.11 18.92
N ARG A 211 -25.58 29.32 18.97
CA ARG A 211 -26.12 30.45 19.75
C ARG A 211 -27.17 31.26 19.02
N GLU A 212 -27.25 31.14 17.71
CA GLU A 212 -28.12 31.97 16.90
C GLU A 212 -29.53 31.39 16.78
N SER A 213 -29.63 30.06 16.80
CA SER A 213 -30.90 29.37 16.73
C SER A 213 -30.82 27.94 17.25
N ASP A 214 -31.97 27.31 17.52
CA ASP A 214 -32.08 25.88 17.85
C ASP A 214 -31.95 24.97 16.62
N HIS A 215 -31.58 25.50 15.45
CA HIS A 215 -31.54 24.77 14.18
C HIS A 215 -30.60 23.57 14.22
N ALA A 216 -29.38 23.73 14.80
CA ALA A 216 -28.43 22.65 14.95
C ALA A 216 -29.01 21.51 15.82
N PHE A 217 -29.68 21.85 16.94
CA PHE A 217 -30.29 20.85 17.82
C PHE A 217 -31.47 20.13 17.16
N ALA A 218 -32.33 20.89 16.46
CA ALA A 218 -33.43 20.30 15.69
C ALA A 218 -32.94 19.36 14.60
N LEU A 219 -31.83 19.69 13.95
CA LEU A 219 -31.16 18.85 12.97
C LEU A 219 -30.68 17.53 13.59
N LEU A 220 -30.03 17.55 14.75
CA LEU A 220 -29.61 16.34 15.45
C LEU A 220 -30.82 15.47 15.86
N GLU A 221 -31.90 16.09 16.33
CA GLU A 221 -33.14 15.41 16.74
C GLU A 221 -33.90 14.82 15.55
N SER A 222 -33.73 15.33 14.35
CA SER A 222 -34.34 14.79 13.14
C SER A 222 -33.88 13.37 12.79
N GLY A 223 -32.75 12.94 13.38
CA GLY A 223 -32.15 11.63 13.13
C GLY A 223 -31.52 11.49 11.74
N CYS A 224 -31.25 12.61 11.04
CA CYS A 224 -30.58 12.57 9.73
C CYS A 224 -29.07 12.75 9.83
N ILE A 225 -28.51 12.93 11.03
CA ILE A 225 -27.07 13.09 11.26
C ILE A 225 -26.48 11.81 11.84
N ASP A 226 -25.48 11.27 11.15
CA ASP A 226 -24.72 10.09 11.59
C ASP A 226 -23.45 10.48 12.36
N TYR A 227 -22.81 11.59 11.97
CA TYR A 227 -21.55 12.03 12.54
C TYR A 227 -21.50 13.56 12.70
N ILE A 228 -20.76 14.01 13.71
CA ILE A 228 -20.46 15.42 13.93
C ILE A 228 -18.95 15.61 13.86
N VAL A 229 -18.49 16.61 13.11
CA VAL A 229 -17.11 17.08 13.08
C VAL A 229 -17.08 18.51 13.58
N TYR A 230 -16.46 18.72 14.74
CA TYR A 230 -16.42 20.03 15.39
C TYR A 230 -15.01 20.33 15.94
N THR A 231 -14.25 21.18 15.25
CA THR A 231 -12.87 21.52 15.66
C THR A 231 -12.74 22.86 16.39
N GLY A 232 -13.77 23.66 16.42
CA GLY A 232 -13.79 24.98 17.07
C GLY A 232 -13.84 24.96 18.60
N ALA A 233 -13.86 23.80 19.22
CA ALA A 233 -14.04 23.61 20.67
C ALA A 233 -12.90 24.14 21.56
N LEU A 234 -11.78 24.54 20.98
CA LEU A 234 -10.59 24.98 21.74
C LEU A 234 -10.55 26.48 22.04
N LYS A 235 -11.53 27.26 21.57
CA LYS A 235 -11.62 28.70 21.84
C LYS A 235 -12.64 28.98 22.94
N ASP A 236 -12.29 29.80 23.90
CA ASP A 236 -13.12 30.14 25.07
C ASP A 236 -14.56 30.58 24.72
N ALA A 237 -14.75 31.25 23.60
CA ALA A 237 -16.07 31.72 23.16
C ALA A 237 -16.99 30.60 22.59
N THR A 238 -16.44 29.46 22.17
CA THR A 238 -17.17 28.35 21.56
C THR A 238 -17.25 27.09 22.43
N MET A 239 -16.59 27.10 23.58
CA MET A 239 -16.54 25.97 24.49
C MET A 239 -17.92 25.55 25.02
N ASP A 240 -18.73 26.52 25.45
CA ASP A 240 -20.08 26.24 25.96
C ASP A 240 -21.00 25.65 24.88
N ASP A 241 -20.84 26.12 23.62
CA ASP A 241 -21.59 25.66 22.46
C ASP A 241 -21.24 24.21 22.15
N TYR A 242 -19.92 23.90 22.17
CA TYR A 242 -19.46 22.53 22.00
C TYR A 242 -19.97 21.60 23.09
N ILE A 243 -19.91 22.02 24.34
CA ILE A 243 -20.38 21.22 25.50
C ILE A 243 -21.86 20.90 25.34
N ALA A 244 -22.68 21.90 24.95
CA ALA A 244 -24.12 21.71 24.74
C ALA A 244 -24.40 20.74 23.56
N LEU A 245 -23.74 20.96 22.41
CA LEU A 245 -23.84 20.10 21.23
C LEU A 245 -23.41 18.67 21.54
N HIS A 246 -22.24 18.52 22.13
CA HIS A 246 -21.65 17.21 22.46
C HIS A 246 -22.52 16.42 23.45
N ARG A 247 -23.08 17.10 24.47
CA ARG A 247 -24.01 16.47 25.41
C ARG A 247 -25.25 15.94 24.69
N ARG A 248 -25.81 16.73 23.75
CA ARG A 248 -26.97 16.31 22.97
C ARG A 248 -26.64 15.17 22.02
N ALA A 249 -25.50 15.24 21.35
CA ALA A 249 -25.00 14.17 20.49
C ALA A 249 -24.83 12.85 21.24
N LEU A 250 -24.25 12.87 22.45
CA LEU A 250 -24.12 11.70 23.32
C LEU A 250 -25.47 11.08 23.69
N GLN A 251 -26.47 11.92 24.03
CA GLN A 251 -27.81 11.43 24.35
C GLN A 251 -28.50 10.74 23.16
N LEU A 252 -28.15 11.16 21.94
CA LEU A 252 -28.68 10.62 20.68
C LEU A 252 -27.81 9.51 20.09
N GLY A 253 -26.69 9.17 20.72
CA GLY A 253 -25.74 8.17 20.24
C GLY A 253 -24.97 8.59 18.98
N ILE A 254 -24.84 9.90 18.72
CA ILE A 254 -24.15 10.43 17.54
C ILE A 254 -22.66 10.66 17.87
N PRO A 255 -21.72 9.99 17.17
CA PRO A 255 -20.28 10.21 17.36
C PRO A 255 -19.84 11.64 17.02
N CYS A 256 -19.01 12.23 17.86
CA CYS A 256 -18.52 13.58 17.72
C CYS A 256 -16.98 13.57 17.59
N PHE A 257 -16.45 14.13 16.52
CA PHE A 257 -15.01 14.19 16.24
C PHE A 257 -14.50 15.61 16.41
N THR A 258 -13.39 15.75 17.14
CA THR A 258 -12.76 17.05 17.40
C THR A 258 -11.49 17.29 16.58
N SER A 259 -11.19 16.40 15.64
CA SER A 259 -10.01 16.46 14.75
C SER A 259 -10.39 16.06 13.34
N LEU A 260 -9.93 16.83 12.37
CA LEU A 260 -10.09 16.51 10.93
C LEU A 260 -9.35 15.25 10.55
N ASP A 261 -8.20 14.95 11.17
CA ASP A 261 -7.46 13.71 10.92
C ASP A 261 -8.29 12.48 11.27
N THR A 262 -8.96 12.52 12.45
CA THR A 262 -9.83 11.41 12.87
C THR A 262 -11.05 11.28 11.96
N ALA A 263 -11.65 12.38 11.56
CA ALA A 263 -12.79 12.39 10.63
C ALA A 263 -12.38 11.90 9.22
N ASN A 264 -11.20 12.30 8.73
CA ASN A 264 -10.63 11.78 7.47
C ASN A 264 -10.37 10.27 7.55
N ALA A 265 -9.80 9.79 8.66
CA ALA A 265 -9.58 8.36 8.88
C ALA A 265 -10.90 7.57 8.91
N LEU A 266 -11.96 8.13 9.52
CA LEU A 266 -13.30 7.54 9.49
C LEU A 266 -13.84 7.45 8.05
N ALA A 267 -13.74 8.52 7.26
CA ALA A 267 -14.16 8.53 5.87
C ALA A 267 -13.41 7.46 5.05
N ASP A 268 -12.10 7.30 5.27
CA ASP A 268 -11.29 6.27 4.61
C ASP A 268 -11.73 4.84 5.02
N ILE A 269 -12.15 4.63 6.27
CA ILE A 269 -12.69 3.35 6.73
C ILE A 269 -14.02 3.06 6.04
N ILE A 270 -14.93 4.03 5.98
CA ILE A 270 -16.22 3.88 5.32
C ILE A 270 -16.02 3.56 3.83
N ALA A 271 -15.08 4.27 3.17
CA ALA A 271 -14.71 4.02 1.78
C ALA A 271 -14.14 2.60 1.56
N SER A 272 -13.45 2.04 2.54
CA SER A 272 -12.87 0.69 2.47
C SER A 272 -13.92 -0.43 2.53
N ARG A 273 -15.15 -0.12 2.93
CA ARG A 273 -16.29 -1.04 3.07
C ARG A 273 -16.02 -2.23 3.99
N TYR A 274 -15.15 -2.05 4.99
CA TYR A 274 -14.98 -3.08 6.01
C TYR A 274 -16.27 -3.28 6.81
N ASN A 275 -16.55 -4.53 7.16
CA ASN A 275 -17.68 -4.94 8.00
C ASN A 275 -17.28 -6.23 8.75
N GLU A 276 -18.11 -6.68 9.68
CA GLU A 276 -17.83 -7.87 10.50
C GLU A 276 -17.63 -9.16 9.70
N ARG A 277 -18.16 -9.23 8.46
CA ARG A 277 -18.08 -10.44 7.62
C ARG A 277 -16.82 -10.50 6.77
N ASN A 278 -16.19 -9.35 6.46
CA ASN A 278 -15.02 -9.28 5.59
C ASN A 278 -13.73 -8.90 6.33
N THR A 279 -13.77 -8.82 7.66
CA THR A 279 -12.59 -8.63 8.51
C THR A 279 -12.02 -9.97 8.96
N GLU A 280 -10.71 -10.07 9.06
CA GLU A 280 -10.01 -11.29 9.46
C GLU A 280 -9.80 -11.36 10.97
N LEU A 281 -9.98 -12.54 11.56
CA LEU A 281 -9.60 -12.78 12.95
C LEU A 281 -8.08 -12.91 13.05
N VAL A 282 -7.45 -12.17 13.95
CA VAL A 282 -6.02 -12.19 14.18
C VAL A 282 -5.73 -12.91 15.49
N ASP A 283 -4.94 -14.00 15.42
CA ASP A 283 -4.47 -14.67 16.64
C ASP A 283 -3.35 -13.87 17.29
N ILE A 284 -3.66 -13.24 18.40
CA ILE A 284 -2.74 -12.37 19.14
C ILE A 284 -1.54 -13.12 19.72
N ASN A 285 -1.67 -14.43 19.96
CA ASN A 285 -0.60 -15.25 20.51
C ASN A 285 0.42 -15.68 19.44
N HIS A 286 0.02 -15.69 18.18
CA HIS A 286 0.84 -16.09 17.03
C HIS A 286 1.16 -14.94 16.07
N MET A 287 1.01 -13.71 16.50
CA MET A 287 1.30 -12.50 15.68
C MET A 287 2.76 -12.39 15.20
N ARG A 288 3.67 -13.18 15.74
CA ARG A 288 5.11 -13.09 15.45
C ARG A 288 5.57 -13.92 14.26
N THR A 289 4.74 -14.81 13.76
CA THR A 289 5.07 -15.61 12.59
C THR A 289 4.74 -14.82 11.33
N GLU A 290 5.81 -14.45 10.60
CA GLU A 290 5.77 -14.14 9.16
C GLU A 290 5.45 -12.71 8.71
N ARG A 291 6.22 -11.69 9.14
CA ARG A 291 6.56 -10.62 8.19
C ARG A 291 7.89 -10.96 7.53
N GLN A 292 7.82 -11.41 6.30
CA GLN A 292 8.97 -11.35 5.41
C GLN A 292 9.11 -9.91 4.92
N SER A 293 10.21 -9.27 5.28
CA SER A 293 10.60 -7.99 4.67
C SER A 293 11.21 -8.29 3.31
N LEU A 294 10.57 -7.85 2.24
CA LEU A 294 11.07 -8.01 0.89
C LEU A 294 11.74 -6.71 0.43
N LYS A 295 13.06 -6.73 0.29
CA LYS A 295 13.77 -5.65 -0.39
C LYS A 295 13.58 -5.82 -1.90
N PHE A 296 13.20 -4.75 -2.58
CA PHE A 296 13.01 -4.80 -4.02
C PHE A 296 13.48 -3.51 -4.70
N ALA A 297 13.81 -3.61 -5.98
CA ALA A 297 13.97 -2.47 -6.87
C ALA A 297 12.85 -2.48 -7.91
N LYS A 298 12.24 -1.32 -8.14
CA LYS A 298 11.29 -1.13 -9.24
C LYS A 298 12.03 -0.56 -10.42
N MET A 299 12.12 -1.32 -11.51
CA MET A 299 12.85 -0.91 -12.71
C MET A 299 12.01 -1.15 -13.96
N GLN A 300 12.32 -0.41 -15.02
CA GLN A 300 11.67 -0.56 -16.32
C GLN A 300 12.69 -0.47 -17.46
N ALA A 301 12.43 -1.17 -18.55
CA ALA A 301 13.11 -1.01 -19.81
C ALA A 301 12.05 -0.91 -20.93
N THR A 302 12.13 0.15 -21.73
CA THR A 302 11.19 0.44 -22.84
C THR A 302 9.71 0.44 -22.45
N GLY A 303 9.41 0.74 -21.17
CA GLY A 303 8.04 0.79 -20.64
C GLY A 303 7.56 -0.49 -19.95
N ASP A 304 8.30 -1.60 -20.05
CA ASP A 304 8.02 -2.82 -19.30
C ASP A 304 8.61 -2.74 -17.89
N ASP A 305 7.75 -2.65 -16.91
CA ASP A 305 8.13 -2.46 -15.51
C ASP A 305 7.95 -3.74 -14.69
N TYR A 306 9.03 -4.14 -14.01
CA TYR A 306 9.08 -5.31 -13.15
C TYR A 306 9.54 -4.95 -11.73
N ILE A 307 9.26 -5.86 -10.80
CA ILE A 307 9.73 -5.83 -9.42
C ILE A 307 10.92 -6.76 -9.32
N TYR A 308 12.12 -6.23 -9.09
CA TYR A 308 13.37 -6.97 -9.00
C TYR A 308 13.70 -7.27 -7.54
N VAL A 309 14.00 -8.52 -7.25
CA VAL A 309 14.27 -9.00 -5.90
C VAL A 309 15.53 -9.84 -5.88
N GLU A 310 16.47 -9.49 -5.01
CA GLU A 310 17.62 -10.34 -4.72
C GLU A 310 17.18 -11.60 -3.97
N ASN A 311 17.60 -12.74 -4.44
CA ASN A 311 17.34 -14.04 -3.84
C ASN A 311 18.60 -14.92 -3.85
N PHE A 312 19.77 -14.30 -3.61
CA PHE A 312 21.04 -15.03 -3.61
C PHE A 312 21.13 -16.08 -2.50
N ASP A 313 20.42 -15.87 -1.39
CA ASP A 313 20.31 -16.82 -0.26
C ASP A 313 19.16 -17.84 -0.42
N GLY A 314 18.36 -17.75 -1.50
CA GLY A 314 17.29 -18.70 -1.81
C GLY A 314 16.09 -18.66 -0.86
N HIS A 315 15.92 -17.59 -0.07
CA HIS A 315 14.84 -17.49 0.92
C HIS A 315 13.43 -17.40 0.31
N ILE A 316 13.33 -16.95 -0.95
CA ILE A 316 12.05 -16.90 -1.68
C ILE A 316 11.85 -18.23 -2.40
N THR A 317 11.04 -19.09 -1.80
CA THR A 317 10.78 -20.44 -2.32
C THR A 317 9.52 -20.55 -3.17
N CYS A 318 8.54 -19.67 -2.98
CA CYS A 318 7.25 -19.65 -3.69
C CYS A 318 6.99 -18.27 -4.32
N PRO A 319 7.78 -17.84 -5.31
CA PRO A 319 7.63 -16.52 -5.94
C PRO A 319 6.28 -16.35 -6.66
N GLU A 320 5.66 -17.43 -7.13
CA GLU A 320 4.37 -17.42 -7.82
C GLU A 320 3.26 -16.80 -6.95
N SER A 321 3.28 -17.12 -5.66
CA SER A 321 2.29 -16.61 -4.70
C SER A 321 2.44 -15.12 -4.42
N LEU A 322 3.63 -14.55 -4.64
CA LEU A 322 3.91 -13.14 -4.44
C LEU A 322 3.49 -12.27 -5.64
N CYS A 323 3.37 -12.86 -6.84
CA CYS A 323 3.12 -12.10 -8.05
C CYS A 323 1.76 -11.39 -8.03
N ILE A 324 0.69 -12.09 -7.73
CA ILE A 324 -0.68 -11.53 -7.77
C ILE A 324 -0.81 -10.31 -6.83
N PRO A 325 -0.45 -10.38 -5.53
CA PRO A 325 -0.58 -9.26 -4.63
C PRO A 325 0.41 -8.12 -4.95
N LEU A 326 1.68 -8.44 -5.24
CA LEU A 326 2.70 -7.41 -5.43
C LEU A 326 2.59 -6.71 -6.79
N CYS A 327 2.18 -7.41 -7.86
CA CYS A 327 2.06 -6.83 -9.20
C CYS A 327 0.75 -6.05 -9.41
N SER A 328 -0.18 -6.08 -8.47
CA SER A 328 -1.40 -5.28 -8.53
C SER A 328 -1.06 -3.78 -8.52
N ARG A 329 -1.49 -3.03 -9.56
CA ARG A 329 -1.19 -1.59 -9.69
C ARG A 329 -1.95 -0.71 -8.70
N HIS A 330 -3.02 -1.22 -8.10
CA HIS A 330 -3.86 -0.47 -7.17
C HIS A 330 -3.72 -0.92 -5.71
N ARG A 331 -3.20 -2.14 -5.47
CA ARG A 331 -3.14 -2.73 -4.12
C ARG A 331 -1.73 -3.21 -3.73
N GLY A 332 -0.79 -3.22 -4.67
CA GLY A 332 0.58 -3.65 -4.48
C GLY A 332 1.57 -2.62 -5.02
N ILE A 333 2.79 -3.06 -5.31
CA ILE A 333 3.85 -2.26 -5.94
C ILE A 333 3.48 -1.91 -7.39
N GLY A 334 2.76 -2.82 -8.05
CA GLY A 334 2.40 -2.75 -9.46
C GLY A 334 3.55 -3.15 -10.39
N GLY A 335 3.27 -3.87 -11.45
CA GLY A 335 4.26 -4.28 -12.45
C GLY A 335 3.75 -5.38 -13.35
N TYR A 336 4.52 -5.72 -14.39
CA TYR A 336 4.23 -6.84 -15.28
C TYR A 336 4.62 -8.19 -14.65
N GLY A 337 5.43 -8.18 -13.59
CA GLY A 337 5.86 -9.40 -12.93
C GLY A 337 6.94 -9.15 -11.88
N ILE A 338 7.47 -10.26 -11.36
CA ILE A 338 8.61 -10.29 -10.44
C ILE A 338 9.80 -10.92 -11.16
N VAL A 339 10.97 -10.34 -10.98
CA VAL A 339 12.25 -10.88 -11.44
C VAL A 339 13.10 -11.21 -10.23
N LEU A 340 13.44 -12.48 -10.05
CA LEU A 340 14.39 -12.92 -9.04
C LEU A 340 15.81 -12.88 -9.63
N ILE A 341 16.74 -12.32 -8.84
CA ILE A 341 18.17 -12.31 -9.10
C ILE A 341 18.81 -13.30 -8.14
N GLU A 342 19.31 -14.41 -8.67
CA GLU A 342 19.76 -15.56 -7.91
C GLU A 342 21.23 -15.87 -8.21
N HIS A 343 21.84 -16.74 -7.39
CA HIS A 343 23.17 -17.28 -7.65
C HIS A 343 23.14 -18.19 -8.88
N SER A 344 24.20 -18.18 -9.67
CA SER A 344 24.41 -19.10 -10.81
C SER A 344 25.76 -19.77 -10.67
N ASP A 345 25.82 -21.07 -10.98
CA ASP A 345 27.08 -21.82 -11.03
C ASP A 345 27.83 -21.64 -12.36
N VAL A 346 27.18 -21.04 -13.36
CA VAL A 346 27.69 -20.96 -14.75
C VAL A 346 27.78 -19.54 -15.31
N ALA A 347 27.23 -18.56 -14.57
CA ALA A 347 27.19 -17.14 -14.96
C ALA A 347 27.40 -16.24 -13.74
N ASP A 348 27.48 -14.92 -13.95
CA ASP A 348 27.61 -13.95 -12.86
C ASP A 348 26.37 -13.88 -11.98
N ALA A 349 25.20 -14.11 -12.56
CA ALA A 349 23.92 -14.22 -11.85
C ALA A 349 22.94 -15.07 -12.68
N LYS A 350 21.87 -15.49 -12.02
CA LYS A 350 20.72 -16.14 -12.62
C LYS A 350 19.49 -15.27 -12.52
N MET A 351 18.72 -15.20 -13.58
CA MET A 351 17.46 -14.48 -13.65
C MET A 351 16.31 -15.46 -13.81
N ARG A 352 15.29 -15.35 -12.93
CA ARG A 352 13.99 -16.01 -13.12
C ARG A 352 12.90 -14.97 -13.17
N VAL A 353 12.03 -15.09 -14.15
CA VAL A 353 10.92 -14.16 -14.37
C VAL A 353 9.60 -14.86 -14.04
N PHE A 354 8.73 -14.16 -13.33
CA PHE A 354 7.37 -14.58 -13.03
C PHE A 354 6.41 -13.48 -13.48
N ASN A 355 5.46 -13.84 -14.32
CA ASN A 355 4.43 -12.92 -14.79
C ASN A 355 3.49 -12.50 -13.65
N ARG A 356 2.71 -11.44 -13.86
CA ARG A 356 1.79 -10.94 -12.81
C ARG A 356 0.71 -11.94 -12.40
N ASP A 357 0.41 -12.94 -13.23
CA ASP A 357 -0.53 -14.04 -12.93
C ASP A 357 0.11 -15.21 -12.17
N GLY A 358 1.41 -15.11 -11.85
CA GLY A 358 2.20 -16.14 -11.17
C GLY A 358 2.82 -17.17 -12.09
N SER A 359 2.52 -17.17 -13.38
CA SER A 359 3.14 -18.11 -14.34
C SER A 359 4.62 -17.80 -14.54
N ALA A 360 5.44 -18.85 -14.71
CA ALA A 360 6.85 -18.68 -15.02
C ALA A 360 6.99 -18.01 -16.39
N GLY A 361 7.71 -16.90 -16.45
CA GLY A 361 8.12 -16.24 -17.67
C GLY A 361 9.34 -16.93 -18.29
N GLY A 362 9.49 -16.76 -19.61
CA GLY A 362 10.72 -17.14 -20.30
C GLY A 362 11.82 -16.10 -20.11
N MET A 363 12.83 -16.15 -20.98
CA MET A 363 13.83 -15.10 -21.08
C MET A 363 13.17 -13.80 -21.55
N GLY A 364 13.24 -12.76 -20.72
CA GLY A 364 12.72 -11.43 -21.02
C GLY A 364 13.84 -10.46 -21.40
N GLY A 365 13.94 -10.06 -22.68
CA GLY A 365 15.00 -9.16 -23.16
C GLY A 365 15.02 -7.79 -22.46
N ASN A 366 13.84 -7.29 -22.05
CA ASN A 366 13.73 -6.06 -21.27
C ASN A 366 14.16 -6.27 -19.81
N ALA A 367 13.72 -7.39 -19.22
CA ALA A 367 14.04 -7.71 -17.82
C ALA A 367 15.54 -7.95 -17.60
N ILE A 368 16.20 -8.68 -18.50
CA ILE A 368 17.62 -9.04 -18.34
C ILE A 368 18.53 -7.79 -18.38
N ARG A 369 18.16 -6.77 -19.17
CA ARG A 369 18.91 -5.49 -19.20
C ARG A 369 18.83 -4.75 -17.86
N CYS A 370 17.68 -4.79 -17.22
CA CYS A 370 17.52 -4.22 -15.87
C CYS A 370 18.32 -5.00 -14.83
N VAL A 371 18.36 -6.35 -14.93
CA VAL A 371 19.20 -7.17 -14.04
C VAL A 371 20.68 -6.79 -14.18
N ALA A 372 21.18 -6.66 -15.42
CA ALA A 372 22.56 -6.25 -15.66
C ALA A 372 22.87 -4.88 -15.04
N LYS A 373 21.99 -3.91 -15.29
CA LYS A 373 22.12 -2.58 -14.65
C LYS A 373 22.10 -2.69 -13.13
N TYR A 374 21.19 -3.47 -12.56
CA TYR A 374 21.08 -3.66 -11.12
C TYR A 374 22.36 -4.22 -10.50
N LEU A 375 22.92 -5.28 -11.13
CA LEU A 375 24.17 -5.90 -10.68
C LEU A 375 25.36 -4.93 -10.69
N TYR A 376 25.46 -4.11 -11.74
CA TYR A 376 26.51 -3.11 -11.86
C TYR A 376 26.34 -1.96 -10.87
N ASP A 377 25.18 -1.30 -10.87
CA ASP A 377 24.92 -0.10 -10.07
C ASP A 377 24.99 -0.36 -8.56
N ASN A 378 24.69 -1.59 -8.12
CA ASN A 378 24.82 -2.00 -6.72
C ASN A 378 26.20 -2.60 -6.37
N GLY A 379 27.15 -2.59 -7.30
CA GLY A 379 28.51 -3.09 -7.08
C GLY A 379 28.61 -4.61 -6.91
N ILE A 380 27.58 -5.37 -7.27
CA ILE A 380 27.57 -6.84 -7.20
C ILE A 380 28.49 -7.42 -8.27
N VAL A 381 28.39 -6.89 -9.51
CA VAL A 381 29.28 -7.23 -10.63
C VAL A 381 29.83 -5.93 -11.23
N PRO A 382 30.92 -5.36 -10.71
CA PRO A 382 31.43 -4.03 -11.08
C PRO A 382 32.29 -4.06 -12.35
N ARG A 383 31.75 -4.59 -13.46
CA ARG A 383 32.42 -4.63 -14.76
C ARG A 383 31.40 -4.48 -15.90
N ASP A 384 31.84 -3.97 -17.04
CA ASP A 384 30.97 -3.63 -18.16
C ASP A 384 30.50 -4.87 -18.94
N ASP A 385 31.29 -5.95 -18.96
CA ASP A 385 30.93 -7.23 -19.58
C ASP A 385 30.53 -8.23 -18.50
N LEU A 386 29.32 -8.75 -18.59
CA LEU A 386 28.79 -9.73 -17.64
C LEU A 386 27.93 -10.80 -18.32
N THR A 387 27.67 -11.86 -17.59
CA THR A 387 26.87 -12.99 -18.04
C THR A 387 25.70 -13.22 -17.10
N ILE A 388 24.53 -13.54 -17.68
CA ILE A 388 23.31 -13.88 -16.91
C ILE A 388 22.72 -15.17 -17.43
N GLU A 389 22.50 -16.12 -16.54
CA GLU A 389 21.72 -17.33 -16.82
C GLU A 389 20.22 -16.98 -16.83
N ALA A 390 19.55 -17.21 -17.95
CA ALA A 390 18.11 -17.02 -18.10
C ALA A 390 17.52 -18.00 -19.11
N GLY A 391 16.35 -18.58 -18.81
CA GLY A 391 15.68 -19.53 -19.71
C GLY A 391 16.51 -20.79 -20.03
N GLY A 392 17.44 -21.18 -19.15
CA GLY A 392 18.34 -22.33 -19.33
C GLY A 392 19.55 -22.04 -20.22
N LEU A 393 19.80 -20.80 -20.62
CA LEU A 393 20.93 -20.35 -21.43
C LEU A 393 21.72 -19.28 -20.71
N VAL A 394 23.00 -19.16 -21.05
CA VAL A 394 23.86 -18.08 -20.56
C VAL A 394 23.93 -16.99 -21.64
N HIS A 395 23.46 -15.80 -21.27
CA HIS A 395 23.47 -14.61 -22.13
C HIS A 395 24.64 -13.72 -21.80
N ARG A 396 25.27 -13.17 -22.83
CA ARG A 396 26.35 -12.18 -22.69
C ARG A 396 25.76 -10.79 -22.83
N LEU A 397 26.16 -9.90 -21.93
CA LEU A 397 25.68 -8.52 -21.90
C LEU A 397 26.89 -7.57 -21.82
N HIS A 398 26.74 -6.44 -22.50
CA HIS A 398 27.69 -5.34 -22.42
C HIS A 398 26.98 -4.07 -21.96
N LEU A 399 27.50 -3.43 -20.92
CA LEU A 399 26.97 -2.19 -20.35
C LEU A 399 27.76 -0.99 -20.85
N TYR A 400 27.04 0.06 -21.20
CA TYR A 400 27.59 1.37 -21.48
C TYR A 400 27.39 2.24 -20.26
N THR A 401 28.49 2.49 -19.55
CA THR A 401 28.49 3.15 -18.25
C THR A 401 28.89 4.61 -18.35
N ARG A 402 28.27 5.44 -17.54
CA ARG A 402 28.63 6.86 -17.40
C ARG A 402 28.42 7.30 -15.96
N PHE A 403 29.43 7.98 -15.41
CA PHE A 403 29.41 8.44 -14.01
C PHE A 403 29.11 7.33 -12.98
N GLY A 404 29.62 6.12 -13.21
CA GLY A 404 29.43 4.99 -12.30
C GLY A 404 28.07 4.32 -12.35
N THR A 405 27.26 4.62 -13.37
CA THR A 405 25.94 4.00 -13.57
C THR A 405 25.79 3.48 -15.00
N ALA A 406 25.06 2.37 -15.17
CA ALA A 406 24.76 1.81 -16.49
C ALA A 406 23.59 2.56 -17.13
N GLY A 407 23.81 3.13 -18.33
CA GLY A 407 22.81 3.86 -19.11
C GLY A 407 22.17 3.05 -20.21
N LEU A 408 22.95 2.24 -20.92
CA LEU A 408 22.53 1.34 -22.00
C LEU A 408 23.07 -0.06 -21.77
N VAL A 409 22.35 -1.07 -22.27
CA VAL A 409 22.77 -2.47 -22.17
C VAL A 409 22.52 -3.16 -23.50
N THR A 410 23.56 -3.77 -24.08
CA THR A 410 23.44 -4.69 -25.19
C THR A 410 23.37 -6.11 -24.69
N VAL A 411 22.47 -6.91 -25.26
CA VAL A 411 22.27 -8.32 -24.93
C VAL A 411 22.43 -9.18 -26.16
N ASP A 412 23.22 -10.25 -26.08
CA ASP A 412 23.26 -11.28 -27.11
C ASP A 412 22.04 -12.21 -26.92
N MET A 413 21.06 -12.06 -27.79
CA MET A 413 19.82 -12.83 -27.78
C MET A 413 19.93 -14.17 -28.52
N GLY A 414 21.09 -14.47 -29.12
CA GLY A 414 21.27 -15.65 -29.96
C GLY A 414 20.57 -15.54 -31.31
N LYS A 415 20.18 -16.68 -31.89
CA LYS A 415 19.52 -16.78 -33.20
C LYS A 415 18.07 -17.17 -33.04
N PRO A 416 17.14 -16.60 -33.85
CA PRO A 416 15.75 -17.01 -33.85
C PRO A 416 15.62 -18.48 -34.34
N ALA A 417 14.79 -19.25 -33.61
CA ALA A 417 14.41 -20.61 -34.02
C ALA A 417 13.04 -20.59 -34.72
N PHE A 418 12.94 -21.22 -35.87
CA PHE A 418 11.72 -21.26 -36.69
C PHE A 418 11.07 -22.64 -36.73
N GLU A 419 11.71 -23.66 -36.19
CA GLU A 419 11.17 -25.02 -36.15
C GLU A 419 9.94 -25.07 -35.22
N PRO A 420 8.80 -25.63 -35.68
CA PRO A 420 7.56 -25.67 -34.90
C PRO A 420 7.70 -26.27 -33.49
N ALA A 421 8.58 -27.25 -33.33
CA ALA A 421 8.86 -27.85 -32.02
C ALA A 421 9.49 -26.86 -31.01
N ASN A 422 10.31 -25.93 -31.51
CA ASN A 422 10.96 -24.92 -30.69
C ASN A 422 10.06 -23.69 -30.37
N VAL A 423 8.96 -23.54 -31.15
CA VAL A 423 7.97 -22.46 -30.97
C VAL A 423 6.71 -22.96 -30.24
N PRO A 424 6.61 -24.19 -29.80
CA PRO A 424 5.45 -25.05 -29.50
C PRO A 424 4.18 -24.66 -30.29
N VAL A 425 4.24 -24.86 -31.65
CA VAL A 425 3.10 -24.66 -32.54
C VAL A 425 2.74 -25.99 -33.23
N THR A 426 1.45 -26.34 -33.30
CA THR A 426 0.98 -27.64 -33.81
C THR A 426 0.87 -27.71 -35.33
N LEU A 427 1.16 -26.62 -36.05
CA LEU A 427 1.09 -26.58 -37.50
C LEU A 427 2.22 -27.41 -38.13
N ALA A 428 1.86 -28.27 -39.09
CA ALA A 428 2.81 -29.13 -39.78
C ALA A 428 3.73 -28.38 -40.75
N GLY A 429 4.98 -28.86 -40.89
CA GLY A 429 5.99 -28.34 -41.82
C GLY A 429 7.30 -27.99 -41.13
N PRO A 430 8.37 -27.67 -41.86
CA PRO A 430 9.67 -27.37 -41.29
C PRO A 430 9.70 -25.97 -40.61
N ARG A 431 8.84 -25.07 -41.05
CA ARG A 431 8.69 -23.69 -40.52
C ARG A 431 7.27 -23.20 -40.72
N VAL A 432 6.84 -22.32 -39.84
CA VAL A 432 5.56 -21.62 -39.98
C VAL A 432 5.86 -20.18 -40.39
N ILE A 433 5.91 -19.95 -41.72
CA ILE A 433 6.17 -18.64 -42.31
C ILE A 433 5.01 -18.31 -43.25
N ASP A 434 4.38 -17.15 -42.99
CA ASP A 434 3.27 -16.64 -43.82
C ASP A 434 2.17 -17.71 -44.07
N ARG A 435 1.79 -18.45 -43.01
CA ARG A 435 0.81 -19.54 -43.08
C ARG A 435 -0.60 -19.02 -42.79
N PRO A 436 -1.59 -19.37 -43.63
CA PRO A 436 -2.98 -19.02 -43.36
C PRO A 436 -3.50 -19.86 -42.18
N VAL A 437 -4.20 -19.19 -41.25
CA VAL A 437 -4.87 -19.78 -40.08
C VAL A 437 -6.19 -19.07 -39.82
N THR A 438 -7.14 -19.79 -39.23
CA THR A 438 -8.40 -19.19 -38.75
C THR A 438 -8.35 -19.11 -37.26
N ILE A 439 -8.37 -17.87 -36.70
CA ILE A 439 -8.40 -17.61 -35.28
C ILE A 439 -9.53 -16.61 -35.01
N ALA A 440 -10.34 -16.85 -33.99
CA ALA A 440 -11.44 -15.96 -33.62
C ALA A 440 -12.49 -15.73 -34.75
N GLY A 441 -12.63 -16.67 -35.68
CA GLY A 441 -13.52 -16.53 -36.83
C GLY A 441 -12.97 -15.61 -37.94
N GLY A 442 -11.74 -15.11 -37.82
CA GLY A 442 -11.02 -14.35 -38.83
C GLY A 442 -9.90 -15.17 -39.48
N GLU A 443 -9.61 -14.89 -40.75
CA GLU A 443 -8.45 -15.45 -41.44
C GLU A 443 -7.23 -14.56 -41.28
N TYR A 444 -6.11 -15.15 -40.88
CA TYR A 444 -4.84 -14.45 -40.66
C TYR A 444 -3.70 -15.21 -41.31
N ARG A 445 -2.66 -14.47 -41.66
CA ARG A 445 -1.40 -15.08 -42.10
C ARG A 445 -0.37 -14.86 -41.00
N ILE A 446 0.21 -15.98 -40.51
CA ILE A 446 1.10 -15.93 -39.33
C ILE A 446 2.50 -16.42 -39.66
N THR A 447 3.47 -15.85 -39.00
CA THR A 447 4.85 -16.32 -38.93
C THR A 447 5.21 -16.59 -37.50
N CYS A 448 5.68 -17.81 -37.20
CA CYS A 448 6.03 -18.20 -35.83
C CYS A 448 7.53 -18.38 -35.69
N LEU A 449 8.07 -17.87 -34.55
CA LEU A 449 9.48 -18.02 -34.21
C LEU A 449 9.65 -18.03 -32.69
N SER A 450 10.82 -18.43 -32.22
CA SER A 450 11.21 -18.39 -30.83
C SER A 450 12.52 -17.64 -30.65
N MET A 451 12.55 -16.73 -29.67
CA MET A 451 13.75 -16.08 -29.13
C MET A 451 14.01 -16.54 -27.69
N GLY A 452 13.68 -17.80 -27.37
CA GLY A 452 13.65 -18.34 -26.01
C GLY A 452 12.24 -18.36 -25.40
N ASN A 453 11.29 -17.68 -26.04
CA ASN A 453 9.85 -17.70 -25.80
C ASN A 453 9.10 -17.70 -27.14
N PRO A 454 7.84 -18.20 -27.22
CA PRO A 454 7.10 -18.31 -28.47
C PRO A 454 6.53 -16.96 -28.92
N HIS A 455 6.65 -16.68 -30.20
CA HIS A 455 6.12 -15.49 -30.86
C HIS A 455 5.33 -15.86 -32.12
N CYS A 456 4.20 -15.18 -32.32
CA CYS A 456 3.33 -15.24 -33.48
C CYS A 456 3.22 -13.85 -34.09
N VAL A 457 3.86 -13.66 -35.24
CA VAL A 457 3.85 -12.38 -35.96
C VAL A 457 2.72 -12.38 -36.99
N VAL A 458 1.90 -11.32 -36.94
CA VAL A 458 0.77 -11.07 -37.86
C VAL A 458 1.00 -9.74 -38.54
N PHE A 459 1.07 -9.76 -39.90
CA PHE A 459 1.16 -8.53 -40.67
C PHE A 459 -0.22 -7.86 -40.79
N ALA A 460 -0.28 -6.58 -40.49
CA ALA A 460 -1.49 -5.75 -40.52
C ALA A 460 -1.23 -4.43 -41.27
N ASP A 461 -2.10 -4.08 -42.21
CA ASP A 461 -1.95 -2.84 -42.99
C ASP A 461 -2.11 -1.59 -42.12
N ARG A 462 -2.99 -1.66 -41.13
CA ARG A 462 -3.30 -0.57 -40.17
C ARG A 462 -3.21 -1.08 -38.74
N VAL A 463 -1.98 -1.19 -38.24
CA VAL A 463 -1.72 -1.76 -36.90
C VAL A 463 -2.38 -0.92 -35.77
N ASP A 464 -2.52 0.37 -35.95
CA ASP A 464 -3.15 1.27 -34.97
C ASP A 464 -4.66 0.99 -34.78
N GLU A 465 -5.32 0.40 -35.80
CA GLU A 465 -6.75 0.05 -35.76
C GLU A 465 -7.02 -1.38 -35.25
N VAL A 466 -5.97 -2.16 -35.02
CA VAL A 466 -6.12 -3.54 -34.50
C VAL A 466 -6.64 -3.50 -33.08
N ASP A 467 -7.75 -4.18 -32.82
CA ASP A 467 -8.27 -4.40 -31.47
C ASP A 467 -7.48 -5.49 -30.74
N VAL A 468 -6.28 -5.10 -30.26
CA VAL A 468 -5.34 -6.02 -29.60
C VAL A 468 -5.93 -6.59 -28.31
N ALA A 469 -6.74 -5.81 -27.57
CA ALA A 469 -7.36 -6.27 -26.34
C ALA A 469 -8.38 -7.39 -26.59
N ARG A 470 -9.05 -7.39 -27.73
CA ARG A 470 -10.00 -8.43 -28.15
C ARG A 470 -9.31 -9.62 -28.81
N LEU A 471 -8.35 -9.38 -29.72
CA LEU A 471 -7.72 -10.44 -30.51
C LEU A 471 -6.60 -11.15 -29.74
N GLY A 472 -5.83 -10.43 -28.92
CA GLY A 472 -4.67 -10.95 -28.20
C GLY A 472 -4.97 -12.20 -27.38
N PRO A 473 -6.01 -12.21 -26.51
CA PRO A 473 -6.38 -13.41 -25.75
C PRO A 473 -6.75 -14.60 -26.65
N GLN A 474 -7.34 -14.35 -27.82
CA GLN A 474 -7.77 -15.38 -28.73
C GLN A 474 -6.59 -16.02 -29.48
N PHE A 475 -5.56 -15.23 -29.81
CA PHE A 475 -4.29 -15.75 -30.31
C PHE A 475 -3.51 -16.49 -29.24
N GLU A 476 -3.39 -15.91 -28.04
CA GLU A 476 -2.68 -16.51 -26.91
C GLU A 476 -3.19 -17.92 -26.59
N HIS A 477 -4.52 -18.12 -26.63
CA HIS A 477 -5.18 -19.38 -26.27
C HIS A 477 -5.66 -20.20 -27.46
N ALA A 478 -5.22 -19.88 -28.68
CA ALA A 478 -5.59 -20.67 -29.86
C ALA A 478 -5.04 -22.09 -29.76
N ASP A 479 -5.82 -23.10 -30.19
CA ASP A 479 -5.47 -24.53 -30.13
C ASP A 479 -4.15 -24.87 -30.80
N ILE A 480 -3.73 -24.03 -31.76
CA ILE A 480 -2.45 -24.20 -32.44
C ILE A 480 -1.24 -23.85 -31.56
N PHE A 481 -1.44 -23.21 -30.42
CA PHE A 481 -0.40 -22.81 -29.46
C PHE A 481 -0.60 -23.48 -28.09
N PRO A 482 -0.26 -24.74 -27.91
CA PRO A 482 -0.51 -25.49 -26.67
C PRO A 482 0.22 -24.93 -25.46
N ALA A 483 1.34 -24.20 -25.66
CA ALA A 483 2.08 -23.51 -24.61
C ALA A 483 1.75 -22.00 -24.53
N ARG A 484 0.67 -21.55 -25.21
CA ARG A 484 0.33 -20.16 -25.47
C ARG A 484 1.42 -19.43 -26.27
N THR A 485 1.19 -18.19 -26.68
CA THR A 485 2.13 -17.41 -27.48
C THR A 485 2.03 -15.93 -27.20
N ASN A 486 3.12 -15.18 -27.42
CA ASN A 486 3.08 -13.74 -27.63
C ASN A 486 2.62 -13.47 -29.06
N THR A 487 1.89 -12.40 -29.32
CA THR A 487 1.41 -12.05 -30.65
C THR A 487 1.76 -10.62 -30.99
N GLU A 488 2.57 -10.45 -32.04
CA GLU A 488 2.99 -9.15 -32.56
C GLU A 488 2.17 -8.82 -33.81
N PHE A 489 1.35 -7.78 -33.75
CA PHE A 489 0.71 -7.18 -34.91
C PHE A 489 1.65 -6.13 -35.48
N ILE A 490 2.14 -6.29 -36.70
CA ILE A 490 3.17 -5.41 -37.27
C ILE A 490 2.74 -4.81 -38.61
N HIS A 491 3.17 -3.58 -38.83
CA HIS A 491 3.11 -2.89 -40.11
C HIS A 491 4.51 -2.48 -40.56
N VAL A 492 4.92 -2.88 -41.74
CA VAL A 492 6.21 -2.52 -42.30
C VAL A 492 6.08 -1.15 -42.98
N VAL A 493 6.64 -0.13 -42.36
CA VAL A 493 6.64 1.24 -42.89
C VAL A 493 7.67 1.37 -44.02
N ASN A 494 8.88 0.84 -43.80
CA ASN A 494 9.96 0.81 -44.80
C ASN A 494 11.00 -0.25 -44.39
N ARG A 495 12.13 -0.34 -45.12
CA ARG A 495 13.17 -1.37 -44.86
C ARG A 495 13.84 -1.30 -43.49
N THR A 496 13.72 -0.18 -42.79
CA THR A 496 14.38 0.07 -41.49
C THR A 496 13.40 0.37 -40.38
N THR A 497 12.09 0.39 -40.68
CA THR A 497 11.08 0.84 -39.72
C THR A 497 9.83 -0.04 -39.79
N ILE A 498 9.43 -0.54 -38.64
CA ILE A 498 8.14 -1.21 -38.46
C ILE A 498 7.34 -0.49 -37.35
N LYS A 499 6.02 -0.51 -37.48
CA LYS A 499 5.11 -0.23 -36.36
C LYS A 499 4.62 -1.55 -35.79
N MET A 500 4.54 -1.63 -34.48
CA MET A 500 4.16 -2.87 -33.79
C MET A 500 3.23 -2.56 -32.61
N ARG A 501 2.25 -3.44 -32.42
CA ARG A 501 1.51 -3.61 -31.16
C ARG A 501 1.58 -5.07 -30.76
N VAL A 502 1.77 -5.35 -29.47
CA VAL A 502 2.03 -6.70 -29.00
C VAL A 502 1.09 -7.08 -27.86
N TRP A 503 0.62 -8.31 -27.92
CA TRP A 503 -0.03 -9.00 -26.81
C TRP A 503 0.92 -10.04 -26.24
N GLU A 504 1.34 -9.88 -25.01
CA GLU A 504 2.25 -10.79 -24.33
C GLU A 504 1.50 -11.82 -23.49
N ARG A 505 1.95 -13.05 -23.57
CA ARG A 505 1.44 -14.20 -22.82
C ARG A 505 1.47 -13.93 -21.31
N GLY A 506 0.29 -13.95 -20.65
CA GLY A 506 0.13 -13.73 -19.23
C GLY A 506 0.16 -12.26 -18.76
N ASN A 507 0.53 -11.32 -19.65
CA ASN A 507 0.67 -9.89 -19.31
C ASN A 507 -0.35 -8.99 -20.00
N GLY A 508 -0.86 -9.38 -21.15
CA GLY A 508 -1.75 -8.56 -21.95
C GLY A 508 -1.01 -7.65 -22.93
N GLU A 509 -1.63 -6.55 -23.38
CA GLU A 509 -0.96 -5.60 -24.26
C GLU A 509 0.14 -4.86 -23.52
N THR A 510 1.38 -4.96 -24.04
CA THR A 510 2.57 -4.30 -23.50
C THR A 510 3.10 -3.24 -24.47
N ARG A 511 4.04 -2.42 -24.01
CA ARG A 511 4.53 -1.26 -24.78
C ARG A 511 5.71 -1.57 -25.71
N ALA A 512 6.39 -2.69 -25.50
CA ALA A 512 7.56 -3.05 -26.28
C ALA A 512 7.82 -4.56 -26.24
N CYS A 513 8.25 -5.11 -27.39
CA CYS A 513 8.80 -6.44 -27.54
C CYS A 513 10.15 -6.35 -28.25
N GLY A 514 11.15 -7.07 -27.75
CA GLY A 514 12.50 -7.06 -28.33
C GLY A 514 12.72 -8.12 -29.43
N THR A 515 11.67 -8.84 -29.80
CA THR A 515 11.73 -9.96 -30.77
C THR A 515 11.79 -9.52 -32.19
#